data_385ec3ad05c13c88b048fa4079f2106a
#
_entry.id   385ec3ad05c13c88b048fa4079f2106a
#
_cell.length_a   1.000
_cell.length_b   1.000
_cell.length_c   1.000
_cell.angle_alpha   90.00
_cell.angle_beta   90.00
_cell.angle_gamma   90.00
#
_symmetry.space_group_name_H-M   'P 1'
#
loop_
_entity.id
_entity.type
_entity.pdbx_description
1 polymer ?
#
loop_
_entity_poly.entity_id
_entity_poly.type
_entity_poly.pdbx_seq_one_letter_code
_entity_poly.pdbx_strand_id
1 'polypeptide(L)'
;MDYLKAHSLNTIEDLDTAISNLNQTAAPLRRQLKQNESQMRAIAQIKDAAAIHAKLKPIHDIFIKKNFKLTKDAYAAQHKDELDAFNKAVRTLMKLNGSTAVDFSALDAEFSALQSGSAELRSQLETLQPDISALKNIRKYIDLVLNKQQLSAPGGKTPEKESVLKKLNDSKVALEEKKSQPYQKTTEHTL
;
A
#
# COMPACT_ATOMS: atom_id res chain seq x y z
N MET A 1 3.08 -12.23 25.85
CA MET A 1 4.45 -12.74 26.11
C MET A 1 4.79 -13.99 25.32
N ASP A 2 3.82 -14.80 24.99
CA ASP A 2 4.05 -16.07 24.28
C ASP A 2 4.60 -15.90 22.87
N TYR A 3 4.24 -14.81 22.16
CA TYR A 3 4.72 -14.52 20.82
C TYR A 3 6.26 -14.32 20.76
N LEU A 4 6.82 -13.52 21.68
CA LEU A 4 8.28 -13.27 21.70
C LEU A 4 9.07 -14.55 22.03
N LYS A 5 8.56 -15.37 22.94
CA LYS A 5 9.16 -16.65 23.29
C LYS A 5 9.09 -17.65 22.13
N ALA A 6 7.94 -17.73 21.45
CA ALA A 6 7.74 -18.61 20.31
C ALA A 6 8.69 -18.27 19.14
N HIS A 7 9.09 -17.00 19.00
CA HIS A 7 10.01 -16.54 17.97
C HIS A 7 11.45 -16.30 18.44
N SER A 8 11.79 -16.71 19.67
CA SER A 8 13.13 -16.55 20.28
C SER A 8 13.64 -15.10 20.28
N LEU A 9 12.75 -14.12 20.38
CA LEU A 9 13.09 -12.69 20.38
C LEU A 9 13.38 -12.23 21.82
N ASN A 10 14.66 -12.19 22.19
CA ASN A 10 15.10 -11.94 23.56
C ASN A 10 15.61 -10.51 23.76
N THR A 11 16.04 -9.83 22.71
CA THR A 11 16.61 -8.48 22.75
C THR A 11 15.83 -7.51 21.84
N ILE A 12 16.08 -6.22 22.01
CA ILE A 12 15.51 -5.19 21.12
C ILE A 12 16.10 -5.35 19.71
N GLU A 13 17.37 -5.69 19.62
CA GLU A 13 18.05 -5.96 18.36
C GLU A 13 17.43 -7.15 17.60
N ASP A 14 17.06 -8.24 18.32
CA ASP A 14 16.35 -9.38 17.71
C ASP A 14 15.00 -8.93 17.14
N LEU A 15 14.27 -8.11 17.88
CA LEU A 15 12.98 -7.57 17.50
C LEU A 15 13.09 -6.65 16.25
N ASP A 16 14.05 -5.73 16.28
CA ASP A 16 14.30 -4.81 15.17
C ASP A 16 14.76 -5.59 13.91
N THR A 17 15.57 -6.62 14.09
CA THR A 17 15.99 -7.54 13.03
C THR A 17 14.80 -8.32 12.45
N ALA A 18 13.93 -8.87 13.29
CA ALA A 18 12.73 -9.57 12.86
C ALA A 18 11.78 -8.65 12.07
N ILE A 19 11.55 -7.42 12.55
CA ILE A 19 10.76 -6.40 11.85
C ILE A 19 11.39 -6.07 10.49
N SER A 20 12.71 -5.90 10.45
CA SER A 20 13.44 -5.61 9.21
C SER A 20 13.29 -6.74 8.20
N ASN A 21 13.50 -7.99 8.61
CA ASN A 21 13.37 -9.16 7.75
C ASN A 21 11.96 -9.31 7.16
N LEU A 22 10.93 -9.17 8.00
CA LEU A 22 9.54 -9.22 7.51
C LEU A 22 9.22 -8.08 6.54
N ASN A 23 9.71 -6.86 6.81
CA ASN A 23 9.53 -5.75 5.88
C ASN A 23 10.31 -5.97 4.56
N GLN A 24 11.51 -6.54 4.61
CA GLN A 24 12.28 -6.91 3.42
C GLN A 24 11.55 -7.97 2.58
N THR A 25 10.91 -8.94 3.22
CA THR A 25 10.07 -9.93 2.53
C THR A 25 8.82 -9.29 1.92
N ALA A 26 8.15 -8.39 2.66
CA ALA A 26 6.93 -7.75 2.20
C ALA A 26 7.17 -6.66 1.12
N ALA A 27 8.34 -6.03 1.09
CA ALA A 27 8.64 -4.93 0.17
C ALA A 27 8.58 -5.33 -1.32
N PRO A 28 9.18 -6.44 -1.78
CA PRO A 28 9.06 -6.88 -3.17
C PRO A 28 7.62 -7.23 -3.54
N LEU A 29 6.85 -7.88 -2.64
CA LEU A 29 5.46 -8.22 -2.88
C LEU A 29 4.59 -6.96 -3.10
N ARG A 30 4.78 -5.93 -2.25
CA ARG A 30 4.08 -4.64 -2.42
C ARG A 30 4.47 -3.94 -3.72
N ARG A 31 5.74 -4.02 -4.09
CA ARG A 31 6.24 -3.41 -5.34
C ARG A 31 5.64 -4.10 -6.57
N GLN A 32 5.62 -5.44 -6.57
CA GLN A 32 5.03 -6.23 -7.63
C GLN A 32 3.52 -5.99 -7.75
N LEU A 33 2.81 -5.94 -6.62
CA LEU A 33 1.38 -5.62 -6.60
C LEU A 33 1.08 -4.25 -7.23
N LYS A 34 1.86 -3.22 -6.86
CA LYS A 34 1.73 -1.88 -7.45
C LYS A 34 2.03 -1.89 -8.96
N GLN A 35 3.00 -2.68 -9.40
CA GLN A 35 3.32 -2.84 -10.82
C GLN A 35 2.16 -3.50 -11.58
N ASN A 36 1.62 -4.60 -11.07
CA ASN A 36 0.46 -5.28 -11.65
C ASN A 36 -0.75 -4.33 -11.77
N GLU A 37 -1.05 -3.57 -10.71
CA GLU A 37 -2.13 -2.58 -10.71
C GLU A 37 -1.91 -1.48 -11.76
N SER A 38 -0.67 -1.06 -11.97
CA SER A 38 -0.32 -0.08 -12.99
C SER A 38 -0.53 -0.65 -14.40
N GLN A 39 -0.15 -1.91 -14.63
CA GLN A 39 -0.35 -2.61 -15.90
C GLN A 39 -1.84 -2.83 -16.19
N MET A 40 -2.63 -3.26 -15.21
CA MET A 40 -4.08 -3.40 -15.37
C MET A 40 -4.76 -2.08 -15.74
N ARG A 41 -4.31 -0.96 -15.15
CA ARG A 41 -4.81 0.39 -15.54
C ARG A 41 -4.41 0.75 -16.97
N ALA A 42 -3.20 0.42 -17.40
CA ALA A 42 -2.78 0.66 -18.78
C ALA A 42 -3.60 -0.15 -19.76
N ILE A 43 -3.88 -1.42 -19.47
CA ILE A 43 -4.76 -2.27 -20.30
C ILE A 43 -6.17 -1.65 -20.41
N ALA A 44 -6.75 -1.20 -19.30
CA ALA A 44 -8.05 -0.53 -19.31
C ALA A 44 -8.03 0.72 -20.20
N GLN A 45 -7.00 1.56 -20.09
CA GLN A 45 -6.84 2.75 -20.94
C GLN A 45 -6.69 2.40 -22.42
N ILE A 46 -5.98 1.31 -22.77
CA ILE A 46 -5.87 0.84 -24.16
C ILE A 46 -7.25 0.44 -24.69
N LYS A 47 -8.03 -0.33 -23.91
CA LYS A 47 -9.38 -0.76 -24.31
C LYS A 47 -10.32 0.41 -24.51
N ASP A 48 -10.33 1.39 -23.59
CA ASP A 48 -11.14 2.60 -23.71
C ASP A 48 -10.74 3.42 -24.94
N ALA A 49 -9.43 3.61 -25.15
CA ALA A 49 -8.93 4.33 -26.32
C ALA A 49 -9.26 3.61 -27.64
N ALA A 50 -9.18 2.28 -27.68
CA ALA A 50 -9.55 1.48 -28.83
C ALA A 50 -11.04 1.59 -29.17
N ALA A 51 -11.91 1.59 -28.16
CA ALA A 51 -13.35 1.79 -28.34
C ALA A 51 -13.65 3.19 -28.92
N ILE A 52 -13.02 4.23 -28.38
CA ILE A 52 -13.15 5.62 -28.91
C ILE A 52 -12.63 5.71 -30.34
N HIS A 53 -11.45 5.13 -30.60
CA HIS A 53 -10.85 5.11 -31.94
C HIS A 53 -11.79 4.43 -32.95
N ALA A 54 -12.31 3.24 -32.63
CA ALA A 54 -13.23 2.51 -33.52
C ALA A 54 -14.52 3.30 -33.79
N LYS A 55 -15.11 3.89 -32.75
CA LYS A 55 -16.34 4.70 -32.83
C LYS A 55 -16.17 5.93 -33.72
N LEU A 56 -15.04 6.63 -33.58
CA LEU A 56 -14.82 7.93 -34.22
C LEU A 56 -14.05 7.82 -35.53
N LYS A 57 -13.51 6.66 -35.89
CA LYS A 57 -12.81 6.41 -37.16
C LYS A 57 -13.61 6.83 -38.39
N PRO A 58 -14.93 6.56 -38.51
CA PRO A 58 -15.70 7.02 -39.70
C PRO A 58 -15.69 8.54 -39.88
N ILE A 59 -15.81 9.30 -38.75
CA ILE A 59 -15.77 10.77 -38.78
C ILE A 59 -14.41 11.26 -39.24
N HIS A 60 -13.34 10.68 -38.72
CA HIS A 60 -11.97 10.99 -39.09
C HIS A 60 -11.70 10.64 -40.57
N ASP A 61 -12.17 9.48 -41.07
CA ASP A 61 -11.98 9.06 -42.46
C ASP A 61 -12.69 10.01 -43.45
N ILE A 62 -13.88 10.53 -43.08
CA ILE A 62 -14.56 11.57 -43.85
C ILE A 62 -13.74 12.86 -43.87
N PHE A 63 -13.20 13.29 -42.72
CA PHE A 63 -12.35 14.46 -42.58
C PHE A 63 -11.11 14.38 -43.51
N ILE A 64 -10.44 13.24 -43.53
CA ILE A 64 -9.24 13.04 -44.37
C ILE A 64 -9.57 13.06 -45.85
N LYS A 65 -10.73 12.53 -46.26
CA LYS A 65 -11.17 12.49 -47.69
C LYS A 65 -11.58 13.84 -48.24
N LYS A 66 -11.76 14.87 -47.40
CA LYS A 66 -12.12 16.22 -47.88
C LYS A 66 -10.90 16.92 -48.49
N ASN A 67 -10.95 17.19 -49.80
CA ASN A 67 -9.84 17.78 -50.56
C ASN A 67 -9.86 19.33 -50.55
N PHE A 68 -11.04 19.95 -50.40
CA PHE A 68 -11.17 21.39 -50.42
C PHE A 68 -11.02 21.96 -48.99
N LYS A 69 -10.11 22.93 -48.84
CA LYS A 69 -9.80 23.54 -47.54
C LYS A 69 -11.06 24.07 -46.84
N LEU A 70 -11.90 24.82 -47.52
CA LEU A 70 -13.11 25.41 -46.95
C LEU A 70 -14.09 24.36 -46.38
N THR A 71 -14.33 23.26 -47.12
CA THR A 71 -15.21 22.19 -46.66
C THR A 71 -14.56 21.36 -45.57
N LYS A 72 -13.25 21.26 -45.57
CA LYS A 72 -12.47 20.58 -44.51
C LYS A 72 -12.51 21.38 -43.22
N ASP A 73 -12.30 22.69 -43.28
CA ASP A 73 -12.31 23.57 -42.11
C ASP A 73 -13.73 23.67 -41.50
N ALA A 74 -14.78 23.76 -42.33
CA ALA A 74 -16.15 23.72 -41.85
C ALA A 74 -16.51 22.40 -41.17
N TYR A 75 -16.08 21.26 -41.73
CA TYR A 75 -16.29 19.95 -41.14
C TYR A 75 -15.52 19.78 -39.81
N ALA A 76 -14.26 20.27 -39.80
CA ALA A 76 -13.45 20.24 -38.57
C ALA A 76 -14.08 21.09 -37.45
N ALA A 77 -14.66 22.24 -37.79
CA ALA A 77 -15.37 23.07 -36.81
C ALA A 77 -16.64 22.39 -36.27
N GLN A 78 -17.38 21.70 -37.15
CA GLN A 78 -18.59 20.98 -36.79
C GLN A 78 -18.30 19.73 -35.89
N HIS A 79 -17.18 19.04 -36.13
CA HIS A 79 -16.80 17.77 -35.48
C HIS A 79 -15.53 17.92 -34.62
N LYS A 80 -15.30 19.11 -34.07
CA LYS A 80 -14.07 19.41 -33.35
C LYS A 80 -13.83 18.45 -32.20
N ASP A 81 -14.82 18.25 -31.36
CA ASP A 81 -14.68 17.43 -30.14
C ASP A 81 -14.44 15.96 -30.48
N GLU A 82 -15.11 15.44 -31.53
CA GLU A 82 -14.91 14.06 -31.98
C GLU A 82 -13.52 13.86 -32.59
N LEU A 83 -13.03 14.83 -33.41
CA LEU A 83 -11.68 14.76 -33.98
C LEU A 83 -10.60 14.89 -32.89
N ASP A 84 -10.79 15.75 -31.92
CA ASP A 84 -9.88 15.87 -30.77
C ASP A 84 -9.88 14.58 -29.91
N ALA A 85 -11.05 14.00 -29.67
CA ALA A 85 -11.16 12.73 -28.97
C ALA A 85 -10.50 11.57 -29.73
N PHE A 86 -10.70 11.50 -31.05
CA PHE A 86 -10.03 10.53 -31.94
C PHE A 86 -8.51 10.67 -31.83
N ASN A 87 -7.99 11.90 -32.01
CA ASN A 87 -6.55 12.16 -31.92
C ASN A 87 -5.95 11.83 -30.55
N LYS A 88 -6.71 12.07 -29.49
CA LYS A 88 -6.31 11.66 -28.11
C LYS A 88 -6.26 10.14 -27.98
N ALA A 89 -7.25 9.43 -28.51
CA ALA A 89 -7.30 7.97 -28.51
C ALA A 89 -6.11 7.37 -29.29
N VAL A 90 -5.83 7.87 -30.47
CA VAL A 90 -4.65 7.46 -31.27
C VAL A 90 -3.35 7.66 -30.50
N ARG A 91 -3.15 8.83 -29.88
CA ARG A 91 -1.94 9.11 -29.07
C ARG A 91 -1.82 8.15 -27.87
N THR A 92 -2.94 7.84 -27.23
CA THR A 92 -2.96 6.89 -26.11
C THR A 92 -2.58 5.49 -26.58
N LEU A 93 -3.18 5.01 -27.67
CA LEU A 93 -2.86 3.71 -28.25
C LEU A 93 -1.40 3.61 -28.68
N MET A 94 -0.88 4.62 -29.38
CA MET A 94 0.53 4.63 -29.79
C MET A 94 1.49 4.64 -28.60
N LYS A 95 1.14 5.34 -27.52
CA LYS A 95 1.98 5.43 -26.32
C LYS A 95 1.98 4.12 -25.51
N LEU A 96 0.82 3.49 -25.34
CA LEU A 96 0.65 2.35 -24.41
C LEU A 96 0.72 1.00 -25.13
N ASN A 97 0.28 0.91 -26.37
CA ASN A 97 0.19 -0.33 -27.16
C ASN A 97 1.19 -0.35 -28.33
N GLY A 98 1.80 0.79 -28.67
CA GLY A 98 2.70 0.91 -29.84
C GLY A 98 1.99 0.86 -31.18
N SER A 99 0.68 0.63 -31.24
CA SER A 99 -0.14 0.49 -32.43
C SER A 99 -1.58 0.87 -32.15
N THR A 100 -2.32 1.30 -33.20
CA THR A 100 -3.77 1.48 -33.13
C THR A 100 -4.54 0.16 -33.32
N ALA A 101 -3.88 -0.89 -33.81
CA ALA A 101 -4.45 -2.24 -33.85
C ALA A 101 -4.30 -2.88 -32.47
N VAL A 102 -5.41 -3.34 -31.90
CA VAL A 102 -5.46 -3.89 -30.55
C VAL A 102 -5.96 -5.33 -30.61
N ASP A 103 -5.19 -6.24 -30.04
CA ASP A 103 -5.61 -7.61 -29.79
C ASP A 103 -6.31 -7.69 -28.40
N PHE A 104 -7.61 -7.58 -28.41
CA PHE A 104 -8.42 -7.63 -27.19
C PHE A 104 -8.31 -8.97 -26.46
N SER A 105 -8.15 -10.08 -27.19
CA SER A 105 -8.03 -11.41 -26.57
C SER A 105 -6.73 -11.52 -25.78
N ALA A 106 -5.61 -11.05 -26.34
CA ALA A 106 -4.33 -10.99 -25.65
C ALA A 106 -4.40 -10.10 -24.41
N LEU A 107 -5.01 -8.90 -24.53
CA LEU A 107 -5.17 -7.98 -23.40
C LEU A 107 -6.08 -8.55 -22.30
N ASP A 108 -7.12 -9.29 -22.64
CA ASP A 108 -8.00 -9.94 -21.66
C ASP A 108 -7.28 -11.06 -20.93
N ALA A 109 -6.47 -11.85 -21.62
CA ALA A 109 -5.64 -12.88 -21.03
C ALA A 109 -4.59 -12.29 -20.07
N GLU A 110 -3.90 -11.21 -20.50
CA GLU A 110 -2.92 -10.50 -19.68
C GLU A 110 -3.58 -9.88 -18.44
N PHE A 111 -4.72 -9.22 -18.59
CA PHE A 111 -5.46 -8.63 -17.47
C PHE A 111 -5.85 -9.71 -16.44
N SER A 112 -6.37 -10.85 -16.90
CA SER A 112 -6.75 -11.96 -16.03
C SER A 112 -5.55 -12.56 -15.29
N ALA A 113 -4.41 -12.70 -15.96
CA ALA A 113 -3.17 -13.17 -15.34
C ALA A 113 -2.67 -12.19 -14.26
N LEU A 114 -2.68 -10.88 -14.55
CA LEU A 114 -2.31 -9.83 -13.59
C LEU A 114 -3.26 -9.79 -12.38
N GLN A 115 -4.56 -9.99 -12.62
CA GLN A 115 -5.58 -10.05 -11.56
C GLN A 115 -5.33 -11.23 -10.63
N SER A 116 -5.12 -12.42 -11.18
CA SER A 116 -4.83 -13.63 -10.41
C SER A 116 -3.52 -13.50 -9.62
N GLY A 117 -2.45 -13.02 -10.26
CA GLY A 117 -1.17 -12.76 -9.58
C GLY A 117 -1.29 -11.69 -8.48
N SER A 118 -2.13 -10.67 -8.68
CA SER A 118 -2.38 -9.66 -7.65
C SER A 118 -3.15 -10.22 -6.46
N ALA A 119 -4.08 -11.14 -6.66
CA ALA A 119 -4.80 -11.82 -5.59
C ALA A 119 -3.85 -12.68 -4.74
N GLU A 120 -2.95 -13.43 -5.39
CA GLU A 120 -1.91 -14.20 -4.72
C GLU A 120 -0.98 -13.32 -3.87
N LEU A 121 -0.47 -12.21 -4.44
CA LEU A 121 0.39 -11.27 -3.73
C LEU A 121 -0.31 -10.63 -2.52
N ARG A 122 -1.60 -10.32 -2.62
CA ARG A 122 -2.40 -9.82 -1.49
C ARG A 122 -2.51 -10.87 -0.40
N SER A 123 -2.81 -12.13 -0.74
CA SER A 123 -2.89 -13.22 0.22
C SER A 123 -1.56 -13.40 0.97
N GLN A 124 -0.43 -13.37 0.26
CA GLN A 124 0.90 -13.44 0.89
C GLN A 124 1.17 -12.24 1.81
N LEU A 125 0.77 -11.04 1.43
CA LEU A 125 0.90 -9.84 2.28
C LEU A 125 -0.01 -9.92 3.51
N GLU A 126 -1.22 -10.44 3.38
CA GLU A 126 -2.16 -10.65 4.48
C GLU A 126 -1.63 -11.63 5.52
N THR A 127 -0.87 -12.66 5.12
CA THR A 127 -0.21 -13.57 6.08
C THR A 127 0.94 -12.93 6.84
N LEU A 128 1.67 -11.98 6.23
CA LEU A 128 2.79 -11.28 6.86
C LEU A 128 2.36 -10.09 7.73
N GLN A 129 1.23 -9.46 7.42
CA GLN A 129 0.80 -8.21 8.05
C GLN A 129 0.51 -8.32 9.56
N PRO A 130 -0.11 -9.41 10.09
CA PRO A 130 -0.31 -9.59 11.53
C PRO A 130 1.01 -9.58 12.30
N ASP A 131 2.02 -10.33 11.82
CA ASP A 131 3.32 -10.43 12.46
C ASP A 131 4.06 -9.08 12.44
N ILE A 132 4.08 -8.40 11.31
CA ILE A 132 4.67 -7.06 11.19
C ILE A 132 3.99 -6.09 12.16
N SER A 133 2.67 -6.14 12.27
CA SER A 133 1.89 -5.27 13.15
C SER A 133 2.12 -5.60 14.62
N ALA A 134 2.14 -6.88 14.97
CA ALA A 134 2.40 -7.34 16.33
C ALA A 134 3.79 -6.90 16.81
N LEU A 135 4.83 -7.16 16.02
CA LEU A 135 6.21 -6.79 16.36
C LEU A 135 6.38 -5.27 16.47
N LYS A 136 5.82 -4.49 15.56
CA LYS A 136 5.85 -3.02 15.63
C LYS A 136 5.14 -2.48 16.87
N ASN A 137 4.01 -3.06 17.26
CA ASN A 137 3.28 -2.67 18.46
C ASN A 137 4.08 -3.01 19.72
N ILE A 138 4.71 -4.19 19.77
CA ILE A 138 5.59 -4.59 20.87
C ILE A 138 6.77 -3.60 20.94
N ARG A 139 7.41 -3.27 19.83
CA ARG A 139 8.53 -2.34 19.77
C ARG A 139 8.13 -0.95 20.30
N LYS A 140 7.00 -0.44 19.84
CA LYS A 140 6.44 0.84 20.31
C LYS A 140 6.15 0.83 21.82
N TYR A 141 5.61 -0.26 22.34
CA TYR A 141 5.35 -0.40 23.77
C TYR A 141 6.64 -0.39 24.59
N ILE A 142 7.68 -1.10 24.14
CA ILE A 142 9.00 -1.08 24.78
C ILE A 142 9.57 0.34 24.82
N ASP A 143 9.50 1.09 23.72
CA ASP A 143 9.96 2.49 23.66
C ASP A 143 9.23 3.39 24.67
N LEU A 144 7.90 3.21 24.80
CA LEU A 144 7.11 3.96 25.76
C LEU A 144 7.51 3.65 27.22
N VAL A 145 7.81 2.39 27.53
CA VAL A 145 8.24 1.97 28.88
C VAL A 145 9.63 2.53 29.19
N LEU A 146 10.57 2.43 28.23
CA LEU A 146 11.93 2.94 28.39
C LEU A 146 11.95 4.47 28.57
N ASN A 147 11.17 5.20 27.75
CA ASN A 147 11.07 6.66 27.87
C ASN A 147 10.45 7.10 29.20
N LYS A 148 9.45 6.37 29.73
CA LYS A 148 8.89 6.64 31.05
C LYS A 148 9.90 6.41 32.17
N GLN A 149 10.74 5.38 32.07
CA GLN A 149 11.80 5.10 33.05
C GLN A 149 12.90 6.19 33.04
N GLN A 150 13.26 6.71 31.87
CA GLN A 150 14.23 7.81 31.75
C GLN A 150 13.71 9.13 32.38
N LEU A 151 12.42 9.42 32.22
CA LEU A 151 11.78 10.60 32.82
C LEU A 151 11.59 10.51 34.34
N SER A 152 11.62 9.29 34.89
CA SER A 152 11.39 9.02 36.33
C SER A 152 12.68 8.80 37.13
N ALA A 153 13.84 8.78 36.49
CA ALA A 153 15.13 8.53 37.15
C ALA A 153 15.86 9.86 37.43
N PRO A 154 16.09 10.25 38.67
CA PRO A 154 16.99 11.33 39.01
C PRO A 154 18.46 10.88 38.84
N GLY A 155 19.11 11.30 37.76
CA GLY A 155 20.55 11.12 37.54
C GLY A 155 20.89 9.97 36.57
N GLY A 156 21.31 10.40 35.37
CA GLY A 156 21.62 9.53 34.22
C GLY A 156 22.66 8.46 34.48
N LYS A 157 22.26 7.23 34.27
CA LYS A 157 23.14 6.12 33.88
C LYS A 157 22.54 5.48 32.64
N THR A 158 23.36 5.35 31.59
CA THR A 158 23.06 4.59 30.39
C THR A 158 22.61 3.19 30.78
N PRO A 159 21.45 2.69 30.30
CA PRO A 159 20.99 1.35 30.64
C PRO A 159 21.89 0.30 30.01
N GLU A 160 22.46 -0.55 30.85
CA GLU A 160 23.07 -1.82 30.43
C GLU A 160 22.08 -2.66 29.63
N LYS A 161 22.57 -3.49 28.69
CA LYS A 161 21.76 -4.38 27.80
C LYS A 161 20.97 -5.41 28.62
N GLU A 162 19.86 -5.02 29.21
CA GLU A 162 18.94 -5.94 29.90
C GLU A 162 17.97 -6.60 28.92
N SER A 163 17.66 -7.88 29.16
CA SER A 163 16.72 -8.67 28.38
C SER A 163 15.34 -7.99 28.30
N VAL A 164 14.80 -7.84 27.10
CA VAL A 164 13.45 -7.28 26.82
C VAL A 164 12.38 -8.04 27.60
N LEU A 165 12.54 -9.37 27.73
CA LEU A 165 11.63 -10.24 28.47
C LEU A 165 11.61 -9.90 29.96
N LYS A 166 12.77 -9.57 30.57
CA LYS A 166 12.85 -9.20 31.98
C LYS A 166 12.13 -7.88 32.22
N LYS A 167 12.39 -6.84 31.41
CA LYS A 167 11.75 -5.52 31.52
C LYS A 167 10.23 -5.56 31.32
N LEU A 168 9.75 -6.36 30.38
CA LEU A 168 8.32 -6.58 30.17
C LEU A 168 7.66 -7.32 31.33
N ASN A 169 8.35 -8.30 31.92
CA ASN A 169 7.85 -9.05 33.05
C ASN A 169 7.77 -8.17 34.30
N ASP A 170 8.81 -7.40 34.60
CA ASP A 170 8.87 -6.47 35.74
C ASP A 170 7.77 -5.39 35.62
N SER A 171 7.51 -4.88 34.41
CA SER A 171 6.42 -3.92 34.16
C SER A 171 5.02 -4.54 34.35
N LYS A 172 4.85 -5.83 34.03
CA LYS A 172 3.57 -6.55 34.26
C LYS A 172 3.31 -6.77 35.73
N VAL A 173 4.32 -7.17 36.49
CA VAL A 173 4.23 -7.35 37.98
C VAL A 173 3.86 -6.03 38.63
N ALA A 174 4.50 -4.91 38.24
CA ALA A 174 4.21 -3.59 38.80
C ALA A 174 2.77 -3.08 38.46
N LEU A 175 2.18 -3.52 37.33
CA LEU A 175 0.81 -3.22 36.98
C LEU A 175 -0.21 -4.07 37.73
N GLU A 176 0.11 -5.33 38.04
CA GLU A 176 -0.72 -6.23 38.83
C GLU A 176 -0.72 -5.83 40.32
N GLU A 177 0.41 -5.39 40.85
CA GLU A 177 0.52 -4.86 42.22
C GLU A 177 -0.28 -3.58 42.43
N LYS A 178 -0.34 -2.67 41.39
CA LYS A 178 -1.18 -1.48 41.45
C LYS A 178 -2.68 -1.75 41.37
N LYS A 179 -3.09 -2.87 40.77
CA LYS A 179 -4.50 -3.30 40.72
C LYS A 179 -4.98 -4.01 42.02
N SER A 180 -4.07 -4.49 42.83
CA SER A 180 -4.38 -5.21 44.09
C SER A 180 -4.40 -4.32 45.34
N GLN A 181 -4.12 -3.01 45.23
CA GLN A 181 -4.28 -2.10 46.36
C GLN A 181 -5.75 -1.68 46.49
N PRO A 182 -6.41 -1.94 47.62
CA PRO A 182 -7.79 -1.53 47.85
C PRO A 182 -7.86 -0.01 48.00
N TYR A 183 -8.81 0.57 47.27
CA TYR A 183 -9.15 1.99 47.30
C TYR A 183 -9.58 2.39 48.72
N GLN A 184 -8.72 3.05 49.50
CA GLN A 184 -9.11 3.66 50.76
C GLN A 184 -9.94 4.92 50.49
N LYS A 185 -11.25 4.83 50.71
CA LYS A 185 -12.14 5.97 50.80
C LYS A 185 -11.78 6.81 52.02
N THR A 186 -11.20 7.95 51.85
CA THR A 186 -11.13 9.01 52.86
C THR A 186 -12.54 9.60 53.02
N THR A 187 -13.20 9.23 54.10
CA THR A 187 -14.39 9.96 54.58
C THR A 187 -13.88 11.20 55.33
N GLU A 188 -14.02 12.35 54.73
CA GLU A 188 -13.95 13.61 55.46
C GLU A 188 -15.25 13.82 56.21
N HIS A 189 -15.13 13.81 57.57
CA HIS A 189 -16.17 14.31 58.46
C HIS A 189 -16.06 15.84 58.52
N THR A 190 -17.12 16.49 58.10
CA THR A 190 -17.35 17.92 58.36
C THR A 190 -18.09 18.04 59.67
N LEU A 191 -17.57 18.80 60.62
CA LEU A 191 -18.30 19.48 61.70
C LEU A 191 -18.57 20.91 61.31
#